data_d938b4e2db9f819af9039c5939938ba3
#
_entry.id   d938b4e2db9f819af9039c5939938ba3
#
_cell.length_a   1.000
_cell.length_b   1.000
_cell.length_c   1.000
_cell.angle_alpha   90.00
_cell.angle_beta   90.00
_cell.angle_gamma   90.00
#
_symmetry.space_group_name_H-M   'P 1'
#
loop_
_entity.id
_entity.type
_entity.pdbx_description
1 polymer ?
#
loop_
_entity_poly.entity_id
_entity_poly.type
_entity_poly.pdbx_seq_one_letter_code
_entity_poly.pdbx_strand_id
1 'polypeptide(L)'
;MRIIMLGAPGAGKGTQAKKIAEKYSIPHISTGDIFRANIKNGTELGKKAKTYMDQGLLVPDELTCDLVVDRIQQPDAKNGYVLDGFPRTIPQAECLTDALSKLGSKIDYAIDVDVPDENIVKRMGGRRACVKCGATYHVVFAAPKTEGVCDTCGEELVLRDDDKPETVQKRLNVYHEQTQPLIDYYTGQGVLKTVDGTKNLDEVFGDIVDWVSKL
;
A
#
# COMPACT_ATOMS: atom_id res chain seq x y z
N MET A 1 -12.65 11.92 -4.79
CA MET A 1 -12.52 10.78 -3.85
C MET A 1 -11.04 10.54 -3.56
N ARG A 2 -10.62 10.66 -2.30
CA ARG A 2 -9.21 10.52 -1.86
C ARG A 2 -9.14 9.55 -0.70
N ILE A 3 -8.57 8.38 -0.93
CA ILE A 3 -8.59 7.25 0.01
C ILE A 3 -7.15 6.89 0.40
N ILE A 4 -6.93 6.62 1.68
CA ILE A 4 -5.70 6.04 2.21
C ILE A 4 -5.98 4.59 2.61
N MET A 5 -5.08 3.68 2.26
CA MET A 5 -5.11 2.30 2.73
C MET A 5 -4.10 2.11 3.85
N LEU A 6 -4.60 1.79 5.04
CA LEU A 6 -3.82 1.44 6.23
C LEU A 6 -3.86 -0.07 6.51
N GLY A 7 -2.98 -0.54 7.39
CA GLY A 7 -2.87 -1.94 7.80
C GLY A 7 -1.46 -2.49 7.65
N ALA A 8 -1.20 -3.63 8.27
CA ALA A 8 0.10 -4.29 8.30
C ALA A 8 0.63 -4.68 6.90
N PRO A 9 1.96 -4.86 6.73
CA PRO A 9 2.50 -5.41 5.49
C PRO A 9 1.89 -6.79 5.22
N GLY A 10 1.39 -7.05 4.01
CA GLY A 10 0.73 -8.32 3.69
C GLY A 10 -0.78 -8.39 4.03
N ALA A 11 -1.38 -7.37 4.63
CA ALA A 11 -2.81 -7.33 4.96
C ALA A 11 -3.75 -7.38 3.73
N GLY A 12 -3.25 -7.09 2.53
CA GLY A 12 -4.07 -7.08 1.30
C GLY A 12 -4.42 -5.69 0.78
N LYS A 13 -3.88 -4.64 1.38
CA LYS A 13 -4.10 -3.22 0.99
C LYS A 13 -3.99 -2.98 -0.51
N GLY A 14 -2.86 -3.37 -1.11
CA GLY A 14 -2.63 -3.15 -2.53
C GLY A 14 -3.62 -3.86 -3.46
N THR A 15 -4.14 -5.02 -3.05
CA THR A 15 -5.18 -5.73 -3.80
C THR A 15 -6.49 -4.95 -3.75
N GLN A 16 -6.89 -4.49 -2.58
CA GLN A 16 -8.10 -3.69 -2.41
C GLN A 16 -7.96 -2.32 -3.08
N ALA A 17 -6.79 -1.66 -2.93
CA ALA A 17 -6.51 -0.39 -3.59
C ALA A 17 -6.67 -0.46 -5.12
N LYS A 18 -6.15 -1.53 -5.74
CA LYS A 18 -6.31 -1.76 -7.19
C LYS A 18 -7.77 -1.95 -7.60
N LYS A 19 -8.54 -2.75 -6.84
CA LYS A 19 -9.97 -2.95 -7.10
C LYS A 19 -10.77 -1.64 -6.97
N ILE A 20 -10.46 -0.82 -5.96
CA ILE A 20 -11.09 0.50 -5.77
C ILE A 20 -10.73 1.41 -6.95
N ALA A 21 -9.45 1.50 -7.29
CA ALA A 21 -8.95 2.34 -8.37
C ALA A 21 -9.62 2.00 -9.71
N GLU A 22 -9.75 0.71 -10.02
CA GLU A 22 -10.42 0.21 -11.22
C GLU A 22 -11.91 0.56 -11.20
N LYS A 23 -12.63 0.24 -10.11
CA LYS A 23 -14.08 0.48 -10.00
C LYS A 23 -14.45 1.94 -10.15
N TYR A 24 -13.65 2.85 -9.59
CA TYR A 24 -13.94 4.29 -9.56
C TYR A 24 -13.15 5.10 -10.59
N SER A 25 -12.34 4.44 -11.42
CA SER A 25 -11.52 5.07 -12.47
C SER A 25 -10.60 6.18 -11.91
N ILE A 26 -9.96 5.92 -10.78
CA ILE A 26 -8.99 6.81 -10.12
C ILE A 26 -7.63 6.13 -10.01
N PRO A 27 -6.51 6.86 -10.00
CA PRO A 27 -5.19 6.24 -9.92
C PRO A 27 -4.93 5.55 -8.58
N HIS A 28 -4.32 4.37 -8.63
CA HIS A 28 -3.67 3.70 -7.50
C HIS A 28 -2.25 4.22 -7.38
N ILE A 29 -1.93 4.88 -6.27
CA ILE A 29 -0.62 5.45 -5.99
C ILE A 29 0.03 4.63 -4.87
N SER A 30 0.92 3.74 -5.24
CA SER A 30 1.66 2.88 -4.31
C SER A 30 3.11 3.35 -4.19
N THR A 31 3.49 3.88 -3.02
CA THR A 31 4.88 4.29 -2.75
C THR A 31 5.84 3.11 -2.87
N GLY A 32 5.43 1.93 -2.42
CA GLY A 32 6.22 0.71 -2.57
C GLY A 32 6.50 0.36 -4.03
N ASP A 33 5.52 0.50 -4.91
CA ASP A 33 5.70 0.21 -6.34
C ASP A 33 6.56 1.29 -7.02
N ILE A 34 6.40 2.56 -6.65
CA ILE A 34 7.23 3.65 -7.15
C ILE A 34 8.70 3.43 -6.75
N PHE A 35 8.98 3.10 -5.49
CA PHE A 35 10.35 2.82 -5.06
C PHE A 35 10.93 1.58 -5.75
N ARG A 36 10.17 0.50 -5.90
CA ARG A 36 10.63 -0.70 -6.63
C ARG A 36 10.92 -0.41 -8.09
N ALA A 37 10.12 0.41 -8.76
CA ALA A 37 10.40 0.85 -10.12
C ALA A 37 11.70 1.65 -10.20
N ASN A 38 11.94 2.56 -9.26
CA ASN A 38 13.18 3.33 -9.17
C ASN A 38 14.41 2.43 -8.89
N ILE A 39 14.27 1.43 -8.02
CA ILE A 39 15.32 0.42 -7.74
C ILE A 39 15.67 -0.33 -9.04
N LYS A 40 14.66 -0.83 -9.73
CA LYS A 40 14.83 -1.54 -11.00
C LYS A 40 15.53 -0.70 -12.05
N ASN A 41 15.20 0.59 -12.12
CA ASN A 41 15.78 1.52 -13.09
C ASN A 41 17.13 2.10 -12.63
N GLY A 42 17.63 1.74 -11.44
CA GLY A 42 18.94 2.16 -10.93
C GLY A 42 19.05 3.66 -10.65
N THR A 43 17.94 4.37 -10.43
CA THR A 43 17.96 5.81 -10.13
C THR A 43 18.61 6.09 -8.77
N GLU A 44 19.05 7.32 -8.53
CA GLU A 44 19.61 7.71 -7.22
C GLU A 44 18.57 7.54 -6.10
N LEU A 45 17.29 7.85 -6.36
CA LEU A 45 16.19 7.58 -5.44
C LEU A 45 16.05 6.07 -5.16
N GLY A 46 16.13 5.25 -6.22
CA GLY A 46 16.06 3.79 -6.09
C GLY A 46 17.20 3.21 -5.27
N LYS A 47 18.45 3.67 -5.48
CA LYS A 47 19.61 3.24 -4.69
C LYS A 47 19.42 3.57 -3.21
N LYS A 48 18.97 4.79 -2.87
CA LYS A 48 18.68 5.20 -1.51
C LYS A 48 17.54 4.36 -0.91
N ALA A 49 16.41 4.23 -1.61
CA ALA A 49 15.27 3.46 -1.12
C ALA A 49 15.62 1.99 -0.83
N LYS A 50 16.45 1.36 -1.68
CA LYS A 50 16.90 -0.02 -1.53
C LYS A 50 17.58 -0.27 -0.18
N THR A 51 18.42 0.65 0.30
CA THR A 51 19.15 0.50 1.56
C THR A 51 18.22 0.37 2.79
N TYR A 52 17.04 0.97 2.72
CA TYR A 52 16.02 0.86 3.78
C TYR A 52 15.12 -0.36 3.56
N MET A 53 14.62 -0.54 2.35
CA MET A 53 13.64 -1.59 2.02
C MET A 53 14.21 -2.99 2.23
N ASP A 54 15.47 -3.25 1.88
CA ASP A 54 16.14 -4.55 2.08
C ASP A 54 16.25 -4.91 3.57
N GLN A 55 16.27 -3.92 4.45
CA GLN A 55 16.30 -4.08 5.89
C GLN A 55 14.91 -4.13 6.54
N GLY A 56 13.84 -3.97 5.77
CA GLY A 56 12.46 -3.88 6.26
C GLY A 56 12.11 -2.54 6.92
N LEU A 57 12.95 -1.53 6.73
CA LEU A 57 12.78 -0.17 7.27
C LEU A 57 11.98 0.71 6.31
N LEU A 58 11.46 1.84 6.83
CA LEU A 58 10.82 2.86 6.01
C LEU A 58 11.88 3.74 5.32
N VAL A 59 11.59 4.13 4.07
CA VAL A 59 12.34 5.20 3.40
C VAL A 59 12.08 6.51 4.16
N PRO A 60 13.07 7.40 4.35
CA PRO A 60 12.92 8.65 5.09
C PRO A 60 11.68 9.45 4.70
N ASP A 61 11.04 10.05 5.69
CA ASP A 61 9.75 10.76 5.54
C ASP A 61 9.83 11.88 4.51
N GLU A 62 10.88 12.69 4.54
CA GLU A 62 11.08 13.79 3.60
C GLU A 62 11.04 13.31 2.14
N LEU A 63 11.83 12.28 1.81
CA LEU A 63 11.88 11.72 0.44
C LEU A 63 10.53 11.13 0.01
N THR A 64 9.83 10.50 0.95
CA THR A 64 8.53 9.88 0.67
C THR A 64 7.45 10.93 0.51
N CYS A 65 7.47 11.98 1.34
CA CYS A 65 6.56 13.11 1.25
C CYS A 65 6.70 13.85 -0.09
N ASP A 66 7.90 14.24 -0.46
CA ASP A 66 8.16 14.94 -1.72
C ASP A 66 7.64 14.16 -2.92
N LEU A 67 7.92 12.86 -2.94
CA LEU A 67 7.46 11.97 -4.01
C LEU A 67 5.92 11.90 -4.08
N VAL A 68 5.24 11.79 -2.94
CA VAL A 68 3.78 11.68 -2.92
C VAL A 68 3.13 13.02 -3.23
N VAL A 69 3.64 14.12 -2.67
CA VAL A 69 3.11 15.47 -2.92
C VAL A 69 3.22 15.83 -4.40
N ASP A 70 4.34 15.50 -5.06
CA ASP A 70 4.45 15.67 -6.52
C ASP A 70 3.44 14.80 -7.27
N ARG A 71 3.31 13.53 -6.89
CA ARG A 71 2.44 12.57 -7.57
C ARG A 71 0.95 12.92 -7.50
N ILE A 72 0.45 13.38 -6.36
CA ILE A 72 -0.97 13.72 -6.19
C ILE A 72 -1.38 15.01 -6.93
N GLN A 73 -0.42 15.81 -7.38
CA GLN A 73 -0.67 17.02 -8.17
C GLN A 73 -0.75 16.72 -9.69
N GLN A 74 -0.44 15.51 -10.11
CA GLN A 74 -0.51 15.15 -11.54
C GLN A 74 -1.96 15.20 -12.05
N PRO A 75 -2.16 15.48 -13.35
CA PRO A 75 -3.50 15.68 -13.91
C PRO A 75 -4.48 14.52 -13.69
N ASP A 76 -3.99 13.29 -13.70
CA ASP A 76 -4.79 12.08 -13.48
C ASP A 76 -5.30 11.92 -12.04
N ALA A 77 -4.63 12.56 -11.07
CA ALA A 77 -4.99 12.50 -9.65
C ALA A 77 -6.00 13.59 -9.21
N LYS A 78 -6.35 14.52 -10.09
CA LYS A 78 -7.23 15.67 -9.74
C LYS A 78 -8.60 15.23 -9.21
N ASN A 79 -9.20 14.20 -9.82
CA ASN A 79 -10.54 13.71 -9.48
C ASN A 79 -10.54 12.73 -8.29
N GLY A 80 -9.36 12.37 -7.80
CA GLY A 80 -9.19 11.47 -6.67
C GLY A 80 -8.10 10.43 -6.93
N TYR A 81 -7.83 9.64 -5.89
CA TYR A 81 -6.81 8.59 -5.91
C TYR A 81 -6.95 7.66 -4.70
N VAL A 82 -6.27 6.53 -4.77
CA VAL A 82 -6.05 5.63 -3.62
C VAL A 82 -4.56 5.61 -3.32
N LEU A 83 -4.19 6.04 -2.10
CA LEU A 83 -2.83 5.93 -1.58
C LEU A 83 -2.62 4.56 -0.92
N ASP A 84 -1.58 3.85 -1.32
CA ASP A 84 -1.17 2.58 -0.73
C ASP A 84 0.29 2.65 -0.26
N GLY A 85 0.49 2.39 1.03
CA GLY A 85 1.80 2.47 1.65
C GLY A 85 2.28 3.88 1.97
N PHE A 86 1.38 4.86 1.98
CA PHE A 86 1.57 6.22 2.47
C PHE A 86 0.23 6.78 2.98
N PRO A 87 0.22 7.51 4.13
CA PRO A 87 1.35 7.69 5.05
C PRO A 87 1.67 6.41 5.84
N ARG A 88 2.88 6.33 6.39
CA ARG A 88 3.30 5.27 7.31
C ARG A 88 3.78 5.80 8.66
N THR A 89 3.90 7.11 8.80
CA THR A 89 4.28 7.79 10.04
C THR A 89 3.41 9.01 10.26
N ILE A 90 3.32 9.49 11.51
CA ILE A 90 2.59 10.72 11.82
C ILE A 90 3.15 11.92 11.03
N PRO A 91 4.48 12.16 10.95
CA PRO A 91 5.02 13.23 10.11
C PRO A 91 4.58 13.17 8.64
N GLN A 92 4.50 11.97 8.07
CA GLN A 92 3.98 11.80 6.70
C GLN A 92 2.48 12.16 6.60
N ALA A 93 1.67 11.82 7.60
CA ALA A 93 0.25 12.16 7.63
C ALA A 93 0.03 13.67 7.75
N GLU A 94 0.82 14.35 8.57
CA GLU A 94 0.81 15.81 8.72
C GLU A 94 1.23 16.48 7.40
N CYS A 95 2.32 16.02 6.78
CA CYS A 95 2.77 16.48 5.47
C CYS A 95 1.66 16.37 4.41
N LEU A 96 0.96 15.23 4.35
CA LEU A 96 -0.16 15.03 3.43
C LEU A 96 -1.31 15.99 3.72
N THR A 97 -1.64 16.18 4.99
CA THR A 97 -2.72 17.08 5.42
C THR A 97 -2.43 18.52 5.00
N ASP A 98 -1.19 18.99 5.22
CA ASP A 98 -0.74 20.31 4.81
C ASP A 98 -0.77 20.52 3.30
N ALA A 99 -0.28 19.53 2.55
CA ALA A 99 -0.29 19.56 1.10
C ALA A 99 -1.72 19.64 0.54
N LEU A 100 -2.64 18.82 1.08
CA LEU A 100 -4.04 18.82 0.68
C LEU A 100 -4.76 20.11 1.07
N SER A 101 -4.48 20.68 2.24
CA SER A 101 -5.04 21.96 2.66
C SER A 101 -4.68 23.08 1.69
N LYS A 102 -3.41 23.14 1.24
CA LYS A 102 -2.96 24.10 0.21
C LYS A 102 -3.68 23.91 -1.15
N LEU A 103 -4.12 22.69 -1.43
CA LEU A 103 -4.89 22.37 -2.64
C LEU A 103 -6.41 22.52 -2.44
N GLY A 104 -6.88 23.04 -1.30
CA GLY A 104 -8.30 23.17 -0.97
C GLY A 104 -9.02 21.82 -0.87
N SER A 105 -8.34 20.80 -0.41
CA SER A 105 -8.78 19.40 -0.45
C SER A 105 -8.52 18.70 0.89
N LYS A 106 -9.06 17.49 1.04
CA LYS A 106 -8.87 16.64 2.23
C LYS A 106 -8.97 15.16 1.86
N ILE A 107 -8.57 14.29 2.78
CA ILE A 107 -8.83 12.84 2.70
C ILE A 107 -10.29 12.58 3.03
N ASP A 108 -10.94 11.73 2.24
CA ASP A 108 -12.32 11.33 2.46
C ASP A 108 -12.40 10.14 3.42
N TYR A 109 -11.59 9.10 3.21
CA TYR A 109 -11.48 7.96 4.11
C TYR A 109 -10.03 7.44 4.24
N ALA A 110 -9.69 7.05 5.46
CA ALA A 110 -8.57 6.16 5.77
C ALA A 110 -9.16 4.77 6.06
N ILE A 111 -8.83 3.78 5.24
CA ILE A 111 -9.36 2.42 5.34
C ILE A 111 -8.27 1.52 5.91
N ASP A 112 -8.48 1.06 7.13
CA ASP A 112 -7.61 0.10 7.79
C ASP A 112 -8.07 -1.32 7.48
N VAL A 113 -7.17 -2.10 6.89
CA VAL A 113 -7.35 -3.54 6.62
C VAL A 113 -6.70 -4.30 7.77
N ASP A 114 -7.49 -4.62 8.79
CA ASP A 114 -7.03 -5.26 10.01
C ASP A 114 -6.82 -6.76 9.80
N VAL A 115 -5.60 -7.24 10.10
CA VAL A 115 -5.22 -8.66 9.97
C VAL A 115 -4.24 -9.01 11.09
N PRO A 116 -4.49 -10.06 11.87
CA PRO A 116 -3.57 -10.52 12.90
C PRO A 116 -2.18 -10.91 12.35
N ASP A 117 -1.14 -10.62 13.12
CA ASP A 117 0.26 -10.85 12.72
C ASP A 117 0.54 -12.28 12.27
N GLU A 118 -0.06 -13.28 12.94
CA GLU A 118 0.10 -14.69 12.55
C GLU A 118 -0.38 -14.95 11.11
N ASN A 119 -1.46 -14.29 10.71
CA ASN A 119 -1.99 -14.40 9.35
C ASN A 119 -1.10 -13.63 8.37
N ILE A 120 -0.51 -12.50 8.78
CA ILE A 120 0.44 -11.75 7.98
C ILE A 120 1.66 -12.60 7.65
N VAL A 121 2.29 -13.23 8.64
CA VAL A 121 3.47 -14.08 8.43
C VAL A 121 3.17 -15.19 7.41
N LYS A 122 2.03 -15.86 7.55
CA LYS A 122 1.59 -16.90 6.59
C LYS A 122 1.38 -16.34 5.18
N ARG A 123 0.74 -15.17 5.05
CA ARG A 123 0.48 -14.52 3.76
C ARG A 123 1.76 -14.07 3.07
N MET A 124 2.71 -13.51 3.81
CA MET A 124 3.95 -12.99 3.25
C MET A 124 4.82 -14.09 2.65
N GLY A 125 4.92 -15.25 3.32
CA GLY A 125 5.67 -16.41 2.82
C GLY A 125 5.12 -17.00 1.51
N GLY A 126 3.81 -16.87 1.29
CA GLY A 126 3.14 -17.34 0.07
C GLY A 126 3.04 -16.32 -1.05
N ARG A 127 3.42 -15.05 -0.82
CA ARG A 127 3.33 -13.99 -1.82
C ARG A 127 4.36 -14.20 -2.93
N ARG A 128 3.91 -13.96 -4.18
CA ARG A 128 4.76 -13.91 -5.36
C ARG A 128 4.52 -12.61 -6.11
N ALA A 129 5.56 -12.06 -6.71
CA ALA A 129 5.47 -10.81 -7.46
C ALA A 129 6.15 -10.94 -8.81
N CYS A 130 5.56 -10.33 -9.81
CA CYS A 130 6.17 -10.17 -11.12
C CYS A 130 7.07 -8.91 -11.11
N VAL A 131 8.37 -9.09 -11.33
CA VAL A 131 9.32 -7.97 -11.37
C VAL A 131 9.15 -7.08 -12.61
N LYS A 132 8.46 -7.57 -13.65
CA LYS A 132 8.26 -6.84 -14.90
C LYS A 132 7.05 -5.92 -14.85
N CYS A 133 5.86 -6.42 -14.47
CA CYS A 133 4.61 -5.67 -14.50
C CYS A 133 4.05 -5.31 -13.12
N GLY A 134 4.67 -5.76 -12.01
CA GLY A 134 4.23 -5.47 -10.64
C GLY A 134 2.98 -6.25 -10.20
N ALA A 135 2.48 -7.19 -11.01
CA ALA A 135 1.37 -8.07 -10.60
C ALA A 135 1.76 -8.89 -9.37
N THR A 136 0.81 -9.09 -8.48
CA THR A 136 1.03 -9.81 -7.21
C THR A 136 0.09 -11.00 -7.15
N TYR A 137 0.63 -12.14 -6.76
CA TYR A 137 -0.05 -13.43 -6.60
C TYR A 137 0.20 -13.99 -5.21
N HIS A 138 -0.53 -15.05 -4.87
CA HIS A 138 -0.29 -15.82 -3.67
C HIS A 138 -0.48 -17.31 -3.97
N VAL A 139 0.48 -18.13 -3.54
CA VAL A 139 0.50 -19.57 -3.88
C VAL A 139 -0.77 -20.34 -3.48
N VAL A 140 -1.52 -19.83 -2.47
CA VAL A 140 -2.77 -20.46 -2.00
C VAL A 140 -4.00 -19.60 -2.32
N PHE A 141 -3.98 -18.29 -2.02
CA PHE A 141 -5.18 -17.44 -2.05
C PHE A 141 -5.45 -16.78 -3.40
N ALA A 142 -4.44 -16.64 -4.24
CA ALA A 142 -4.52 -16.02 -5.57
C ALA A 142 -3.43 -16.61 -6.47
N ALA A 143 -3.49 -17.93 -6.71
CA ALA A 143 -2.50 -18.62 -7.52
C ALA A 143 -2.55 -18.16 -8.99
N PRO A 144 -1.40 -18.07 -9.67
CA PRO A 144 -1.37 -17.86 -11.11
C PRO A 144 -1.92 -19.09 -11.83
N LYS A 145 -2.38 -18.93 -13.07
CA LYS A 145 -2.86 -20.04 -13.91
C LYS A 145 -1.81 -21.10 -14.15
N THR A 146 -0.56 -20.65 -14.31
CA THR A 146 0.61 -21.52 -14.41
C THR A 146 1.56 -21.17 -13.28
N GLU A 147 1.95 -22.18 -12.50
CA GLU A 147 2.84 -21.99 -11.36
C GLU A 147 4.14 -21.28 -11.80
N GLY A 148 4.52 -20.25 -11.03
CA GLY A 148 5.73 -19.45 -11.28
C GLY A 148 5.65 -18.48 -12.45
N VAL A 149 4.53 -18.40 -13.19
CA VAL A 149 4.39 -17.56 -14.38
C VAL A 149 3.33 -16.48 -14.16
N CYS A 150 3.64 -15.24 -14.52
CA CYS A 150 2.73 -14.10 -14.43
C CYS A 150 1.63 -14.18 -15.51
N ASP A 151 0.36 -14.23 -15.10
CA ASP A 151 -0.79 -14.28 -16.03
C ASP A 151 -0.90 -13.03 -16.90
N THR A 152 -0.34 -11.89 -16.44
CA THR A 152 -0.46 -10.60 -17.14
C THR A 152 0.58 -10.43 -18.24
N CYS A 153 1.81 -10.89 -18.04
CA CYS A 153 2.92 -10.60 -18.97
C CYS A 153 3.85 -11.79 -19.26
N GLY A 154 3.56 -12.97 -18.72
CA GLY A 154 4.31 -14.19 -18.97
C GLY A 154 5.69 -14.27 -18.28
N GLU A 155 6.08 -13.30 -17.50
CA GLU A 155 7.36 -13.26 -16.80
C GLU A 155 7.36 -14.15 -15.56
N GLU A 156 8.54 -14.54 -15.07
CA GLU A 156 8.70 -15.30 -13.84
C GLU A 156 8.19 -14.54 -12.62
N LEU A 157 7.57 -15.30 -11.70
CA LEU A 157 7.12 -14.81 -10.40
C LEU A 157 8.16 -15.13 -9.32
N VAL A 158 8.54 -14.14 -8.54
CA VAL A 158 9.56 -14.28 -7.49
C VAL A 158 9.01 -13.96 -6.11
N LEU A 159 9.62 -14.53 -5.07
CA LEU A 159 9.49 -14.01 -3.71
C LEU A 159 10.26 -12.70 -3.63
N ARG A 160 9.64 -11.64 -3.10
CA ARG A 160 10.35 -10.36 -2.90
C ARG A 160 11.40 -10.49 -1.81
N ASP A 161 12.48 -9.73 -1.90
CA ASP A 161 13.53 -9.71 -0.86
C ASP A 161 12.99 -9.24 0.50
N ASP A 162 12.04 -8.30 0.48
CA ASP A 162 11.37 -7.79 1.68
C ASP A 162 10.27 -8.72 2.23
N ASP A 163 10.06 -9.89 1.63
CA ASP A 163 9.12 -10.93 2.11
C ASP A 163 9.83 -12.16 2.73
N LYS A 164 11.13 -12.10 2.87
CA LYS A 164 11.88 -13.13 3.62
C LYS A 164 11.48 -13.12 5.09
N PRO A 165 11.40 -14.29 5.76
CA PRO A 165 10.86 -14.39 7.13
C PRO A 165 11.49 -13.41 8.12
N GLU A 166 12.81 -13.26 8.08
CA GLU A 166 13.55 -12.33 8.94
C GLU A 166 13.21 -10.86 8.68
N THR A 167 12.90 -10.51 7.43
CA THR A 167 12.51 -9.15 7.04
C THR A 167 11.05 -8.88 7.39
N VAL A 168 10.18 -9.88 7.25
CA VAL A 168 8.76 -9.78 7.62
C VAL A 168 8.59 -9.40 9.09
N GLN A 169 9.32 -10.05 10.00
CA GLN A 169 9.25 -9.73 11.43
C GLN A 169 9.68 -8.28 11.71
N LYS A 170 10.76 -7.83 11.09
CA LYS A 170 11.20 -6.43 11.22
C LYS A 170 10.15 -5.44 10.70
N ARG A 171 9.53 -5.75 9.58
CA ARG A 171 8.45 -4.92 9.00
C ARG A 171 7.23 -4.84 9.90
N LEU A 172 6.87 -5.93 10.59
CA LEU A 172 5.80 -5.93 11.58
C LEU A 172 6.15 -5.05 12.77
N ASN A 173 7.37 -5.16 13.30
CA ASN A 173 7.82 -4.30 14.40
C ASN A 173 7.77 -2.81 14.00
N VAL A 174 8.29 -2.46 12.82
CA VAL A 174 8.23 -1.09 12.28
C VAL A 174 6.78 -0.63 12.09
N TYR A 175 5.90 -1.51 11.61
CA TYR A 175 4.47 -1.21 11.48
C TYR A 175 3.85 -0.85 12.82
N HIS A 176 4.02 -1.67 13.84
CA HIS A 176 3.45 -1.44 15.16
C HIS A 176 3.98 -0.16 15.81
N GLU A 177 5.27 0.10 15.66
CA GLU A 177 5.93 1.27 16.25
C GLU A 177 5.56 2.59 15.53
N GLN A 178 5.55 2.59 14.20
CA GLN A 178 5.53 3.82 13.42
C GLN A 178 4.22 4.06 12.64
N THR A 179 3.56 2.99 12.21
CA THR A 179 2.39 3.07 11.32
C THR A 179 1.08 2.87 12.05
N GLN A 180 1.00 1.95 12.98
CA GLN A 180 -0.22 1.69 13.75
C GLN A 180 -0.76 2.92 14.48
N PRO A 181 0.05 3.86 15.00
CA PRO A 181 -0.46 5.12 15.58
C PRO A 181 -1.31 5.97 14.62
N LEU A 182 -1.23 5.74 13.31
CA LEU A 182 -2.10 6.41 12.33
C LEU A 182 -3.57 6.03 12.47
N ILE A 183 -3.88 4.88 13.06
CA ILE A 183 -5.25 4.46 13.35
C ILE A 183 -5.91 5.47 14.28
N ASP A 184 -5.24 5.81 15.39
CA ASP A 184 -5.75 6.82 16.32
C ASP A 184 -5.79 8.22 15.69
N TYR A 185 -4.77 8.57 14.91
CA TYR A 185 -4.70 9.84 14.19
C TYR A 185 -5.90 10.06 13.27
N TYR A 186 -6.26 9.07 12.44
CA TYR A 186 -7.41 9.19 11.54
C TYR A 186 -8.75 8.90 12.22
N THR A 187 -8.77 8.18 13.33
CA THR A 187 -9.95 8.08 14.21
C THR A 187 -10.30 9.45 14.77
N GLY A 188 -9.31 10.18 15.27
CA GLY A 188 -9.50 11.54 15.78
C GLY A 188 -10.03 12.53 14.75
N GLN A 189 -9.75 12.30 13.46
CA GLN A 189 -10.29 13.10 12.35
C GLN A 189 -11.68 12.62 11.87
N GLY A 190 -12.20 11.50 12.38
CA GLY A 190 -13.51 10.97 12.02
C GLY A 190 -13.56 10.33 10.61
N VAL A 191 -12.41 10.07 9.98
CA VAL A 191 -12.33 9.52 8.61
C VAL A 191 -11.91 8.05 8.56
N LEU A 192 -11.57 7.43 9.71
CA LEU A 192 -11.16 6.03 9.75
C LEU A 192 -12.35 5.09 9.51
N LYS A 193 -12.10 4.02 8.73
CA LYS A 193 -12.95 2.85 8.60
C LYS A 193 -12.07 1.60 8.70
N THR A 194 -12.46 0.66 9.55
CA THR A 194 -11.73 -0.61 9.73
C THR A 194 -12.51 -1.76 9.14
N VAL A 195 -11.85 -2.58 8.32
CA VAL A 195 -12.42 -3.80 7.72
C VAL A 195 -11.62 -5.01 8.17
N ASP A 196 -12.32 -6.10 8.47
CA ASP A 196 -11.70 -7.39 8.78
C ASP A 196 -11.05 -7.99 7.53
N GLY A 197 -9.73 -7.82 7.42
CA GLY A 197 -8.92 -8.33 6.32
C GLY A 197 -8.70 -9.84 6.34
N THR A 198 -9.25 -10.58 7.31
CA THR A 198 -9.20 -12.06 7.33
C THR A 198 -10.27 -12.69 6.43
N LYS A 199 -11.33 -11.95 6.11
CA LYS A 199 -12.37 -12.36 5.16
C LYS A 199 -11.82 -12.61 3.77
N ASN A 200 -12.63 -13.19 2.88
CA ASN A 200 -12.23 -13.34 1.49
C ASN A 200 -12.14 -11.96 0.78
N LEU A 201 -11.40 -11.91 -0.34
CA LEU A 201 -11.09 -10.64 -1.02
C LEU A 201 -12.32 -9.87 -1.49
N ASP A 202 -13.39 -10.57 -1.89
CA ASP A 202 -14.59 -9.93 -2.43
C ASP A 202 -15.51 -9.43 -1.31
N GLU A 203 -15.56 -10.10 -0.18
CA GLU A 203 -16.26 -9.62 1.03
C GLU A 203 -15.60 -8.35 1.56
N VAL A 204 -14.25 -8.35 1.72
CA VAL A 204 -13.50 -7.15 2.11
C VAL A 204 -13.77 -5.99 1.15
N PHE A 205 -13.77 -6.27 -0.15
CA PHE A 205 -14.07 -5.26 -1.16
C PHE A 205 -15.50 -4.73 -1.06
N GLY A 206 -16.48 -5.61 -0.81
CA GLY A 206 -17.87 -5.22 -0.58
C GLY A 206 -18.02 -4.27 0.60
N ASP A 207 -17.44 -4.63 1.76
CA ASP A 207 -17.46 -3.79 2.96
C ASP A 207 -16.86 -2.38 2.67
N ILE A 208 -15.77 -2.32 1.91
CA ILE A 208 -15.15 -1.05 1.53
C ILE A 208 -16.07 -0.23 0.60
N VAL A 209 -16.64 -0.87 -0.41
CA VAL A 209 -17.52 -0.21 -1.40
C VAL A 209 -18.75 0.38 -0.71
N ASP A 210 -19.29 -0.27 0.32
CA ASP A 210 -20.44 0.23 1.09
C ASP A 210 -20.19 1.59 1.75
N TRP A 211 -18.94 1.89 2.11
CA TRP A 211 -18.58 3.22 2.61
C TRP A 211 -18.28 4.20 1.49
N VAL A 212 -17.48 3.76 0.52
CA VAL A 212 -16.95 4.62 -0.54
C VAL A 212 -18.06 5.09 -1.49
N SER A 213 -19.10 4.30 -1.69
CA SER A 213 -20.27 4.66 -2.52
C SER A 213 -21.14 5.78 -1.92
N LYS A 214 -20.88 6.18 -0.66
CA LYS A 214 -21.62 7.27 0.02
C LYS A 214 -20.91 8.62 -0.09
N LEU A 215 -19.73 8.69 -0.73
CA LEU A 215 -18.99 9.91 -1.04
C LEU A 215 -19.56 10.60 -2.29
#